data_936d27960fcd695c03df4ab5e4bfc20f
#
_entry.id   936d27960fcd695c03df4ab5e4bfc20f
#
_cell.length_a   1.000
_cell.length_b   1.000
_cell.length_c   1.000
_cell.angle_alpha   90.00
_cell.angle_beta   90.00
_cell.angle_gamma   90.00
#
_symmetry.space_group_name_H-M   'P 1'
#
loop_
_entity.id
_entity.type
_entity.pdbx_description
1 polymer ?
#
loop_
_entity_poly.entity_id
_entity_poly.type
_entity_poly.pdbx_seq_one_letter_code
_entity_poly.pdbx_strand_id
1 'polypeptide(L)'
;MATRNKVYYPKSHVVTSLFTAGEQLMLESGIEYKGFYHRYIDGAIFTEAEWDRRNSKRLIRYVDQFAQPKTIVYDSLVTVNKNYTAPQQSYNVPIAADFKVGKFARYFLTRRNSNTPTDLIEIDERQFKLWSTPNVGIDENLYTAISMNWKLTGPLHDEKIDAMIVNFGVYDTNKRMVLLTNKRFPGLQNFLTNFTELTIYSPFISKEIKKVFGAIT
;
A
#
# COMPACT_ATOMS: atom_id res chain seq x y z
N MET A 1 20.52 -56.53 23.43
CA MET A 1 20.09 -56.53 22.03
C MET A 1 18.58 -56.50 21.97
N ALA A 2 17.96 -55.40 21.58
CA ALA A 2 16.53 -55.31 21.44
C ALA A 2 16.08 -56.04 20.17
N THR A 3 15.29 -57.09 20.32
CA THR A 3 14.65 -57.81 19.22
C THR A 3 13.64 -56.87 18.56
N ARG A 4 14.00 -56.33 17.37
CA ARG A 4 13.03 -55.62 16.51
C ARG A 4 11.96 -56.62 16.10
N ASN A 5 10.78 -56.50 16.63
CA ASN A 5 9.59 -57.20 16.13
C ASN A 5 9.39 -56.85 14.68
N LYS A 6 9.50 -57.84 13.79
CA LYS A 6 9.16 -57.65 12.38
C LYS A 6 7.67 -57.44 12.28
N VAL A 7 7.23 -56.24 11.95
CA VAL A 7 5.83 -55.93 11.65
C VAL A 7 5.54 -56.45 10.25
N TYR A 8 4.63 -57.41 10.13
CA TYR A 8 4.14 -57.92 8.85
C TYR A 8 2.84 -57.19 8.46
N TYR A 9 2.85 -56.52 7.33
CA TYR A 9 1.69 -55.86 6.78
C TYR A 9 1.00 -56.78 5.73
N PRO A 10 -0.29 -57.09 5.88
CA PRO A 10 -1.04 -57.75 4.81
C PRO A 10 -1.15 -56.86 3.59
N LYS A 11 -1.31 -57.44 2.41
CA LYS A 11 -1.36 -56.67 1.13
C LYS A 11 -2.44 -55.58 1.11
N SER A 12 -3.53 -55.75 1.85
CA SER A 12 -4.59 -54.77 1.98
C SER A 12 -4.16 -53.50 2.73
N HIS A 13 -3.06 -53.55 3.49
CA HIS A 13 -2.53 -52.43 4.25
C HIS A 13 -1.38 -51.71 3.52
N VAL A 14 -1.12 -52.06 2.28
CA VAL A 14 -0.06 -51.46 1.47
C VAL A 14 -0.64 -50.92 0.16
N VAL A 15 -0.52 -49.64 -0.09
CA VAL A 15 -0.87 -49.03 -1.37
C VAL A 15 0.38 -49.03 -2.26
N THR A 16 0.34 -49.80 -3.35
CA THR A 16 1.46 -50.00 -4.26
C THR A 16 1.32 -49.15 -5.51
N SER A 17 2.41 -49.09 -6.32
CA SER A 17 2.42 -48.44 -7.63
C SER A 17 1.99 -46.94 -7.63
N LEU A 18 2.25 -46.24 -6.55
CA LEU A 18 2.10 -44.78 -6.51
C LEU A 18 3.29 -44.15 -7.28
N PHE A 19 3.07 -42.99 -7.87
CA PHE A 19 4.10 -42.28 -8.61
C PHE A 19 4.23 -40.82 -8.16
N THR A 20 5.46 -40.33 -8.05
CA THR A 20 5.76 -38.93 -7.85
C THR A 20 6.67 -38.37 -8.94
N ALA A 21 6.31 -37.22 -9.49
CA ALA A 21 7.12 -36.47 -10.48
C ALA A 21 8.17 -35.57 -9.81
N GLY A 22 8.17 -35.49 -8.49
CA GLY A 22 9.05 -34.63 -7.68
C GLY A 22 8.27 -33.73 -6.72
N GLU A 23 9.00 -32.94 -5.91
CA GLU A 23 8.48 -31.94 -4.95
C GLU A 23 7.56 -32.48 -3.84
N GLN A 24 7.39 -33.80 -3.75
CA GLN A 24 6.53 -34.45 -2.78
C GLN A 24 7.28 -35.31 -1.75
N LEU A 25 8.29 -36.02 -2.24
CA LEU A 25 9.04 -37.00 -1.46
C LEU A 25 10.54 -36.85 -1.69
N MET A 26 11.32 -37.15 -0.64
CA MET A 26 12.77 -37.18 -0.70
C MET A 26 13.32 -38.37 0.11
N LEU A 27 14.52 -38.78 -0.20
CA LEU A 27 15.28 -39.75 0.58
C LEU A 27 15.71 -39.12 1.92
N GLU A 28 15.98 -39.95 2.93
CA GLU A 28 16.53 -39.51 4.21
C GLU A 28 17.87 -38.78 4.06
N SER A 29 18.58 -39.00 2.94
CA SER A 29 19.80 -38.25 2.57
C SER A 29 19.55 -36.81 2.08
N GLY A 30 18.29 -36.37 1.97
CA GLY A 30 17.94 -35.03 1.48
C GLY A 30 17.81 -34.93 -0.05
N ILE A 31 17.96 -36.01 -0.78
CA ILE A 31 17.84 -36.02 -2.26
C ILE A 31 16.37 -36.18 -2.64
N GLU A 32 15.88 -35.29 -3.50
CA GLU A 32 14.54 -35.37 -4.05
C GLU A 32 14.31 -36.71 -4.77
N TYR A 33 13.16 -37.32 -4.57
CA TYR A 33 12.80 -38.57 -5.19
C TYR A 33 11.76 -38.39 -6.30
N LYS A 34 12.02 -38.99 -7.43
CA LYS A 34 11.13 -39.06 -8.61
C LYS A 34 11.02 -40.54 -9.04
N GLY A 35 9.80 -41.04 -9.09
CA GLY A 35 9.58 -42.44 -9.46
C GLY A 35 8.42 -43.09 -8.75
N PHE A 36 8.36 -44.43 -8.88
CA PHE A 36 7.32 -45.23 -8.22
C PHE A 36 7.63 -45.43 -6.75
N TYR A 37 6.58 -45.40 -5.91
CA TYR A 37 6.68 -45.62 -4.49
C TYR A 37 5.45 -46.39 -3.97
N HIS A 38 5.57 -46.94 -2.77
CA HIS A 38 4.46 -47.57 -2.05
C HIS A 38 4.37 -47.04 -0.64
N ARG A 39 3.17 -47.08 -0.09
CA ARG A 39 2.86 -46.53 1.24
C ARG A 39 2.13 -47.57 2.09
N TYR A 40 2.56 -47.70 3.32
CA TYR A 40 1.94 -48.51 4.34
C TYR A 40 0.82 -47.76 5.09
N ILE A 41 -0.08 -48.50 5.73
CA ILE A 41 -1.20 -47.93 6.48
C ILE A 41 -0.77 -47.07 7.66
N ASP A 42 0.40 -47.37 8.22
CA ASP A 42 1.04 -46.58 9.29
C ASP A 42 1.66 -45.25 8.80
N GLY A 43 1.56 -44.98 7.49
CA GLY A 43 2.10 -43.77 6.87
C GLY A 43 3.55 -43.89 6.41
N ALA A 44 4.25 -45.02 6.64
CA ALA A 44 5.61 -45.23 6.13
C ALA A 44 5.60 -45.33 4.61
N ILE A 45 6.55 -44.65 3.97
CA ILE A 45 6.67 -44.56 2.49
C ILE A 45 8.04 -45.07 2.09
N PHE A 46 8.09 -45.84 1.01
CA PHE A 46 9.35 -46.39 0.47
C PHE A 46 9.41 -46.28 -1.05
N THR A 47 10.61 -46.25 -1.58
CA THR A 47 10.88 -46.27 -3.02
C THR A 47 10.39 -47.58 -3.62
N GLU A 48 10.25 -47.65 -4.95
CA GLU A 48 9.78 -48.75 -5.77
C GLU A 48 8.27 -48.96 -5.69
N ALA A 49 7.68 -49.53 -6.75
CA ALA A 49 6.25 -49.80 -6.85
C ALA A 49 5.74 -50.75 -5.78
N GLU A 50 6.57 -51.73 -5.41
CA GLU A 50 6.33 -52.72 -4.36
C GLU A 50 7.59 -52.85 -3.49
N TRP A 51 7.44 -53.48 -2.32
CA TRP A 51 8.57 -53.67 -1.42
C TRP A 51 9.62 -54.61 -2.00
N ASP A 52 10.83 -54.05 -2.21
CA ASP A 52 12.03 -54.82 -2.55
C ASP A 52 13.05 -54.66 -1.39
N ARG A 53 13.44 -55.81 -0.81
CA ARG A 53 14.36 -55.85 0.33
C ARG A 53 15.74 -55.25 0.01
N ARG A 54 16.17 -55.24 -1.27
CA ARG A 54 17.49 -54.74 -1.67
C ARG A 54 17.46 -53.28 -2.07
N ASN A 55 16.36 -52.83 -2.69
CA ASN A 55 16.30 -51.56 -3.39
C ASN A 55 15.40 -50.52 -2.67
N SER A 56 14.37 -51.00 -1.92
CA SER A 56 13.45 -50.10 -1.26
C SER A 56 14.14 -49.30 -0.14
N LYS A 57 14.15 -47.96 -0.26
CA LYS A 57 14.66 -47.01 0.71
C LYS A 57 13.49 -46.22 1.30
N ARG A 58 13.62 -45.81 2.53
CA ARG A 58 12.61 -44.99 3.19
C ARG A 58 12.55 -43.61 2.57
N LEU A 59 11.35 -43.14 2.33
CA LEU A 59 11.05 -41.80 1.85
C LEU A 59 10.41 -40.98 2.98
N ILE A 60 10.73 -39.71 3.00
CA ILE A 60 10.10 -38.71 3.86
C ILE A 60 9.44 -37.65 2.99
N ARG A 61 8.54 -36.88 3.55
CA ARG A 61 7.94 -35.75 2.81
C ARG A 61 9.01 -34.78 2.39
N TYR A 62 8.94 -34.31 1.17
CA TYR A 62 9.83 -33.27 0.68
C TYR A 62 9.64 -32.03 1.52
N VAL A 63 10.70 -31.60 2.18
CA VAL A 63 10.75 -30.33 2.87
C VAL A 63 11.73 -29.46 2.10
N ASP A 64 11.24 -28.43 1.44
CA ASP A 64 12.11 -27.48 0.78
C ASP A 64 13.02 -26.84 1.85
N GLN A 65 14.27 -27.25 1.86
CA GLN A 65 15.26 -26.73 2.81
C GLN A 65 15.51 -25.23 2.62
N PHE A 66 15.15 -24.71 1.45
CA PHE A 66 15.21 -23.27 1.17
C PHE A 66 13.94 -22.51 1.60
N ALA A 67 12.85 -23.21 1.89
CA ALA A 67 11.63 -22.58 2.38
C ALA A 67 11.71 -22.16 3.86
N GLN A 68 12.49 -22.88 4.68
CA GLN A 68 12.60 -22.56 6.11
C GLN A 68 13.14 -21.15 6.42
N PRO A 69 14.23 -20.67 5.77
CA PRO A 69 14.69 -19.31 6.00
C PRO A 69 13.67 -18.25 5.53
N LYS A 70 12.97 -18.52 4.43
CA LYS A 70 11.95 -17.60 3.90
C LYS A 70 10.72 -17.55 4.81
N THR A 71 10.26 -18.70 5.29
CA THR A 71 9.11 -18.78 6.21
C THR A 71 9.41 -18.08 7.52
N ILE A 72 10.60 -18.26 8.09
CA ILE A 72 11.03 -17.58 9.32
C ILE A 72 11.12 -16.06 9.10
N VAL A 73 11.64 -15.61 7.95
CA VAL A 73 11.70 -14.20 7.58
C VAL A 73 10.28 -13.64 7.39
N TYR A 74 9.39 -14.35 6.69
CA TYR A 74 8.00 -13.92 6.53
C TYR A 74 7.24 -13.88 7.85
N ASP A 75 7.40 -14.87 8.71
CA ASP A 75 6.76 -14.91 10.03
C ASP A 75 7.29 -13.79 10.95
N SER A 76 8.58 -13.45 10.84
CA SER A 76 9.14 -12.31 11.55
C SER A 76 8.64 -10.97 11.02
N LEU A 77 8.43 -10.82 9.71
CA LEU A 77 7.84 -9.64 9.09
C LEU A 77 6.37 -9.46 9.49
N VAL A 78 5.61 -10.54 9.56
CA VAL A 78 4.21 -10.51 10.01
C VAL A 78 4.10 -10.12 11.49
N THR A 79 5.07 -10.52 12.33
CA THR A 79 5.08 -10.10 13.74
C THR A 79 5.46 -8.64 13.95
N VAL A 80 6.26 -8.04 13.05
CA VAL A 80 6.60 -6.61 13.10
C VAL A 80 5.41 -5.73 12.71
N ASN A 81 4.52 -6.22 11.84
CA ASN A 81 3.38 -5.45 11.34
C ASN A 81 2.10 -5.53 12.19
N LYS A 82 2.12 -6.13 13.39
CA LYS A 82 0.94 -6.24 14.26
C LYS A 82 0.37 -4.89 14.75
N ASN A 83 1.11 -3.81 14.58
CA ASN A 83 0.72 -2.46 15.00
C ASN A 83 0.58 -1.48 13.82
N TYR A 84 0.31 -1.98 12.63
CA TYR A 84 0.09 -1.11 11.47
C TYR A 84 -1.20 -0.30 11.65
N THR A 85 -1.06 1.02 11.69
CA THR A 85 -2.20 1.95 11.74
C THR A 85 -2.55 2.37 10.31
N ALA A 86 -3.76 2.04 9.86
CA ALA A 86 -4.26 2.52 8.59
C ALA A 86 -4.55 4.02 8.66
N PRO A 87 -4.26 4.81 7.62
CA PRO A 87 -4.62 6.21 7.57
C PRO A 87 -6.14 6.38 7.55
N GLN A 88 -6.63 7.36 8.26
CA GLN A 88 -8.05 7.70 8.32
C GLN A 88 -8.28 9.03 7.64
N GLN A 89 -9.38 9.14 6.89
CA GLN A 89 -9.78 10.40 6.29
C GLN A 89 -10.15 11.41 7.38
N SER A 90 -9.58 12.61 7.28
CA SER A 90 -9.91 13.74 8.13
C SER A 90 -9.72 15.04 7.33
N TYR A 91 -10.30 16.13 7.80
CA TYR A 91 -10.25 17.40 7.07
C TYR A 91 -9.58 18.46 7.94
N ASN A 92 -8.67 19.21 7.33
CA ASN A 92 -8.19 20.43 7.94
C ASN A 92 -9.20 21.56 7.63
N VAL A 93 -9.78 22.14 8.66
CA VAL A 93 -10.78 23.20 8.53
C VAL A 93 -10.12 24.55 8.80
N PRO A 94 -10.26 25.55 7.89
CA PRO A 94 -9.68 26.86 8.10
C PRO A 94 -10.31 27.58 9.30
N ILE A 95 -9.48 28.22 10.09
CA ILE A 95 -9.88 29.02 11.25
C ILE A 95 -9.92 30.52 10.90
N ALA A 96 -10.50 31.34 11.77
CA ALA A 96 -10.61 32.78 11.54
C ALA A 96 -9.27 33.48 11.27
N ALA A 97 -8.17 32.96 11.81
CA ALA A 97 -6.83 33.48 11.53
C ALA A 97 -6.39 33.20 10.08
N ASP A 98 -6.76 32.07 9.52
CA ASP A 98 -6.41 31.70 8.13
C ASP A 98 -7.14 32.61 7.13
N PHE A 99 -8.38 32.97 7.42
CA PHE A 99 -9.13 33.93 6.59
C PHE A 99 -8.51 35.34 6.62
N LYS A 100 -7.91 35.74 7.74
CA LYS A 100 -7.16 37.01 7.81
C LYS A 100 -5.87 36.95 6.98
N VAL A 101 -5.19 35.80 6.97
CA VAL A 101 -4.00 35.55 6.14
C VAL A 101 -4.38 35.33 4.67
N GLY A 102 -5.63 34.89 4.40
CA GLY A 102 -6.16 34.61 3.07
C GLY A 102 -5.75 33.28 2.45
N LYS A 103 -5.13 32.39 3.22
CA LYS A 103 -4.72 31.06 2.80
C LYS A 103 -4.58 30.10 3.99
N PHE A 104 -4.75 28.79 3.73
CA PHE A 104 -4.44 27.74 4.70
C PHE A 104 -3.83 26.52 4.00
N ALA A 105 -3.31 25.57 4.75
CA ALA A 105 -2.75 24.35 4.20
C ALA A 105 -3.80 23.23 4.18
N ARG A 106 -3.93 22.54 3.05
CA ARG A 106 -4.62 21.25 2.91
C ARG A 106 -3.58 20.15 2.80
N TYR A 107 -3.87 19.00 3.38
CA TYR A 107 -2.94 17.88 3.45
C TYR A 107 -3.58 16.65 2.83
N PHE A 108 -2.80 15.93 2.04
CA PHE A 108 -3.25 14.75 1.31
C PHE A 108 -2.28 13.61 1.50
N LEU A 109 -2.80 12.40 1.48
CA LEU A 109 -2.07 11.16 1.58
C LEU A 109 -2.50 10.23 0.45
N THR A 110 -1.56 9.57 -0.21
CA THR A 110 -1.83 8.52 -1.19
C THR A 110 -0.93 7.33 -0.99
N ARG A 111 -1.40 6.16 -1.40
CA ARG A 111 -0.59 4.95 -1.41
C ARG A 111 0.38 4.96 -2.58
N ARG A 112 1.68 4.74 -2.35
CA ARG A 112 2.74 4.80 -3.39
C ARG A 112 2.55 3.80 -4.53
N ASN A 113 2.08 2.61 -4.22
CA ASN A 113 1.91 1.51 -5.18
C ASN A 113 0.46 1.39 -5.69
N SER A 114 -0.35 2.42 -5.52
CA SER A 114 -1.71 2.42 -6.03
C SER A 114 -1.74 2.93 -7.46
N ASN A 115 -2.34 2.12 -8.33
CA ASN A 115 -2.67 2.52 -9.71
C ASN A 115 -4.08 3.13 -9.80
N THR A 116 -4.78 3.26 -8.67
CA THR A 116 -6.15 3.77 -8.63
C THR A 116 -6.20 5.13 -7.93
N PRO A 117 -6.92 6.12 -8.49
CA PRO A 117 -7.14 7.42 -7.85
C PRO A 117 -7.91 7.36 -6.53
N THR A 118 -8.49 6.19 -6.22
CA THR A 118 -9.36 5.96 -5.04
C THR A 118 -8.60 5.90 -3.72
N ASP A 119 -7.27 5.75 -3.74
CA ASP A 119 -6.45 5.66 -2.52
C ASP A 119 -5.93 7.02 -2.04
N LEU A 120 -6.41 8.11 -2.66
CA LEU A 120 -6.11 9.46 -2.21
C LEU A 120 -7.13 9.89 -1.16
N ILE A 121 -6.63 10.29 0.00
CA ILE A 121 -7.45 10.81 1.10
C ILE A 121 -6.94 12.17 1.54
N GLU A 122 -7.85 13.03 2.00
CA GLU A 122 -7.49 14.25 2.72
C GLU A 122 -7.33 13.94 4.20
N ILE A 123 -6.29 14.54 4.82
CA ILE A 123 -5.92 14.33 6.22
C ILE A 123 -5.73 15.68 6.92
N ASP A 124 -5.79 15.69 8.24
CA ASP A 124 -5.50 16.87 9.03
C ASP A 124 -3.99 17.09 9.26
N GLU A 125 -3.61 18.23 9.82
CA GLU A 125 -2.23 18.59 10.11
C GLU A 125 -1.55 17.60 11.06
N ARG A 126 -2.29 17.06 12.04
CA ARG A 126 -1.77 16.08 12.99
C ARG A 126 -1.38 14.77 12.31
N GLN A 127 -2.27 14.27 11.47
CA GLN A 127 -1.98 13.08 10.66
C GLN A 127 -0.86 13.34 9.65
N PHE A 128 -0.85 14.51 9.00
CA PHE A 128 0.22 14.88 8.09
C PHE A 128 1.60 14.83 8.78
N LYS A 129 1.73 15.39 9.97
CA LYS A 129 2.96 15.32 10.78
C LYS A 129 3.34 13.87 11.10
N LEU A 130 2.35 13.06 11.46
CA LEU A 130 2.54 11.65 11.78
C LEU A 130 3.06 10.85 10.57
N TRP A 131 2.47 11.06 9.39
CA TRP A 131 2.83 10.35 8.16
C TRP A 131 4.05 10.92 7.43
N SER A 132 4.48 12.14 7.78
CA SER A 132 5.67 12.79 7.21
C SER A 132 6.93 12.54 8.01
N THR A 133 6.82 11.98 9.21
CA THR A 133 7.95 11.73 10.11
C THR A 133 8.13 10.24 10.32
N PRO A 134 9.37 9.69 10.30
CA PRO A 134 9.63 8.31 10.64
C PRO A 134 9.01 7.95 11.99
N ASN A 135 8.13 6.96 12.02
CA ASN A 135 7.42 6.58 13.23
C ASN A 135 7.20 5.07 13.33
N VAL A 136 7.21 4.56 14.57
CA VAL A 136 6.95 3.14 14.83
C VAL A 136 5.48 2.83 14.50
N GLY A 137 5.26 1.82 13.66
CA GLY A 137 3.92 1.39 13.26
C GLY A 137 3.35 2.07 12.00
N ILE A 138 4.13 2.92 11.35
CA ILE A 138 3.80 3.56 10.08
C ILE A 138 4.85 3.15 9.05
N ASP A 139 4.38 2.60 7.93
CA ASP A 139 5.28 2.26 6.82
C ASP A 139 5.38 3.44 5.85
N GLU A 140 6.50 4.16 5.93
CA GLU A 140 6.81 5.30 5.05
C GLU A 140 6.93 4.90 3.58
N ASN A 141 7.21 3.63 3.30
CA ASN A 141 7.33 3.13 1.93
C ASN A 141 5.98 2.91 1.27
N LEU A 142 4.91 2.75 2.05
CA LEU A 142 3.57 2.51 1.53
C LEU A 142 2.83 3.81 1.17
N TYR A 143 3.11 4.92 1.86
CA TYR A 143 2.36 6.16 1.69
C TYR A 143 3.25 7.36 1.38
N THR A 144 2.68 8.32 0.67
CA THR A 144 3.29 9.62 0.43
C THR A 144 2.32 10.70 0.87
N ALA A 145 2.79 11.61 1.73
CA ALA A 145 2.04 12.77 2.18
C ALA A 145 2.48 14.04 1.46
N ILE A 146 1.55 14.92 1.17
CA ILE A 146 1.83 16.23 0.57
C ILE A 146 0.98 17.31 1.23
N SER A 147 1.54 18.52 1.33
CA SER A 147 0.80 19.72 1.72
C SER A 147 0.62 20.65 0.52
N MET A 148 -0.52 21.32 0.47
CA MET A 148 -0.84 22.29 -0.58
C MET A 148 -1.46 23.54 0.03
N ASN A 149 -0.98 24.71 -0.39
CA ASN A 149 -1.60 25.98 0.00
C ASN A 149 -2.91 26.19 -0.76
N TRP A 150 -3.98 26.47 -0.04
CA TRP A 150 -5.29 26.76 -0.56
C TRP A 150 -5.65 28.21 -0.28
N LYS A 151 -6.00 28.97 -1.32
CA LYS A 151 -6.38 30.37 -1.18
C LYS A 151 -7.82 30.46 -0.68
N LEU A 152 -8.05 31.26 0.36
CA LEU A 152 -9.35 31.39 1.05
C LEU A 152 -10.11 32.65 0.66
N THR A 153 -9.41 33.76 0.42
CA THR A 153 -10.05 35.06 0.23
C THR A 153 -9.50 35.79 -0.98
N GLY A 154 -10.34 36.61 -1.62
CA GLY A 154 -9.98 37.40 -2.79
C GLY A 154 -11.10 37.46 -3.84
N PRO A 155 -10.81 37.98 -5.05
CA PRO A 155 -11.73 37.92 -6.15
C PRO A 155 -11.92 36.47 -6.61
N LEU A 156 -13.04 36.15 -7.28
CA LEU A 156 -13.29 34.81 -7.80
C LEU A 156 -12.25 34.42 -8.87
N HIS A 157 -12.05 35.28 -9.85
CA HIS A 157 -11.10 35.11 -10.95
C HIS A 157 -9.96 36.12 -10.89
N ASP A 158 -8.86 35.83 -11.58
CA ASP A 158 -7.72 36.73 -11.71
C ASP A 158 -8.14 38.07 -12.33
N GLU A 159 -7.87 39.16 -11.62
CA GLU A 159 -8.08 40.51 -12.13
C GLU A 159 -6.84 41.00 -12.87
N LYS A 160 -7.01 41.44 -14.09
CA LYS A 160 -5.93 41.87 -14.99
C LYS A 160 -6.12 43.35 -15.37
N ILE A 161 -5.02 44.07 -15.37
CA ILE A 161 -4.89 45.40 -15.94
C ILE A 161 -3.75 45.32 -16.96
N ASP A 162 -4.01 45.68 -18.21
CA ASP A 162 -3.06 45.66 -19.34
C ASP A 162 -2.24 44.34 -19.43
N ALA A 163 -2.93 43.19 -19.38
CA ALA A 163 -2.41 41.84 -19.41
C ALA A 163 -1.62 41.41 -18.16
N MET A 164 -1.40 42.28 -17.18
CA MET A 164 -0.79 41.92 -15.90
C MET A 164 -1.84 41.54 -14.86
N ILE A 165 -1.60 40.47 -14.12
CA ILE A 165 -2.46 40.07 -13.00
C ILE A 165 -2.19 41.00 -11.83
N VAL A 166 -3.19 41.81 -11.46
CA VAL A 166 -3.13 42.71 -10.31
C VAL A 166 -3.58 42.01 -9.02
N ASN A 167 -4.66 41.21 -9.13
CA ASN A 167 -5.15 40.41 -8.02
C ASN A 167 -5.36 38.97 -8.47
N PHE A 168 -4.79 38.04 -7.72
CA PHE A 168 -4.99 36.62 -8.00
C PHE A 168 -6.39 36.16 -7.49
N GLY A 169 -7.14 35.54 -8.39
CA GLY A 169 -8.44 34.97 -8.04
C GLY A 169 -8.33 33.69 -7.21
N VAL A 170 -9.34 33.46 -6.39
CA VAL A 170 -9.43 32.26 -5.56
C VAL A 170 -9.52 31.01 -6.44
N TYR A 171 -10.47 31.00 -7.39
CA TYR A 171 -10.68 29.88 -8.31
C TYR A 171 -9.44 29.58 -9.14
N ASP A 172 -8.87 30.59 -9.78
CA ASP A 172 -7.74 30.41 -10.68
C ASP A 172 -6.46 30.01 -9.94
N THR A 173 -6.25 30.54 -8.73
CA THR A 173 -5.10 30.18 -7.89
C THR A 173 -5.22 28.72 -7.43
N ASN A 174 -6.36 28.32 -6.88
CA ASN A 174 -6.56 26.96 -6.38
C ASN A 174 -6.48 25.95 -7.52
N LYS A 175 -7.07 26.24 -8.69
CA LYS A 175 -6.96 25.41 -9.89
C LYS A 175 -5.50 25.24 -10.32
N ARG A 176 -4.70 26.33 -10.38
CA ARG A 176 -3.28 26.24 -10.70
C ARG A 176 -2.51 25.40 -9.69
N MET A 177 -2.78 25.58 -8.40
CA MET A 177 -2.14 24.80 -7.35
C MET A 177 -2.45 23.30 -7.48
N VAL A 178 -3.70 22.93 -7.72
CA VAL A 178 -4.10 21.54 -7.97
C VAL A 178 -3.40 20.97 -9.20
N LEU A 179 -3.37 21.67 -10.32
CA LEU A 179 -2.71 21.22 -11.54
C LEU A 179 -1.19 21.04 -11.37
N LEU A 180 -0.53 21.96 -10.66
CA LEU A 180 0.90 21.84 -10.36
C LEU A 180 1.20 20.68 -9.45
N THR A 181 0.39 20.52 -8.41
CA THR A 181 0.55 19.45 -7.42
C THR A 181 0.23 18.08 -8.03
N ASN A 182 -0.75 17.99 -8.95
CA ASN A 182 -1.13 16.76 -9.63
C ASN A 182 0.02 16.14 -10.45
N LYS A 183 1.00 16.94 -10.89
CA LYS A 183 2.22 16.43 -11.57
C LYS A 183 3.07 15.54 -10.66
N ARG A 184 3.10 15.82 -9.36
CA ARG A 184 3.84 15.04 -8.35
C ARG A 184 2.95 14.04 -7.60
N PHE A 185 1.66 14.29 -7.60
CA PHE A 185 0.65 13.58 -6.82
C PHE A 185 -0.55 13.26 -7.72
N PRO A 186 -0.42 12.25 -8.61
CA PRO A 186 -1.46 11.90 -9.58
C PRO A 186 -2.79 11.56 -8.91
N GLY A 187 -3.90 12.00 -9.53
CA GLY A 187 -5.26 11.79 -9.01
C GLY A 187 -5.84 12.98 -8.24
N LEU A 188 -5.00 13.93 -7.79
CA LEU A 188 -5.46 15.08 -7.02
C LEU A 188 -6.47 15.96 -7.80
N GLN A 189 -6.30 16.10 -9.11
CA GLN A 189 -7.20 16.84 -9.96
C GLN A 189 -8.61 16.23 -10.03
N ASN A 190 -8.71 14.90 -9.97
CA ASN A 190 -9.98 14.19 -9.96
C ASN A 190 -10.65 14.23 -8.57
N PHE A 191 -9.83 14.31 -7.53
CA PHE A 191 -10.29 14.40 -6.13
C PHE A 191 -10.81 15.82 -5.83
N LEU A 192 -10.07 16.86 -6.20
CA LEU A 192 -10.41 18.25 -5.98
C LEU A 192 -11.05 18.86 -7.23
N THR A 193 -12.35 18.78 -7.33
CA THR A 193 -13.14 19.33 -8.45
C THR A 193 -13.71 20.72 -8.16
N ASN A 194 -13.92 21.06 -6.88
CA ASN A 194 -14.44 22.36 -6.45
C ASN A 194 -13.31 23.27 -5.97
N PHE A 195 -12.84 24.17 -6.81
CA PHE A 195 -11.75 25.10 -6.51
C PHE A 195 -12.15 26.31 -5.64
N THR A 196 -13.42 26.45 -5.32
CA THR A 196 -13.97 27.47 -4.40
C THR A 196 -14.41 26.90 -3.07
N GLU A 197 -14.14 25.61 -2.82
CA GLU A 197 -14.45 24.97 -1.55
C GLU A 197 -13.77 25.67 -0.39
N LEU A 198 -14.45 25.85 0.73
CA LEU A 198 -13.98 26.51 1.95
C LEU A 198 -13.56 27.97 1.78
N THR A 199 -13.89 28.62 0.68
CA THR A 199 -13.42 29.98 0.37
C THR A 199 -14.51 31.02 0.56
N ILE A 200 -14.10 32.26 0.87
CA ILE A 200 -14.95 33.45 0.84
C ILE A 200 -14.41 34.36 -0.26
N TYR A 201 -15.18 34.52 -1.31
CA TYR A 201 -14.80 35.38 -2.42
C TYR A 201 -15.80 36.52 -2.61
N SER A 202 -15.28 37.68 -3.00
CA SER A 202 -16.09 38.83 -3.34
C SER A 202 -16.23 38.93 -4.87
N PRO A 203 -17.45 38.87 -5.42
CA PRO A 203 -17.63 39.07 -6.85
C PRO A 203 -17.51 40.54 -7.29
N PHE A 204 -17.32 41.49 -6.34
CA PHE A 204 -17.48 42.93 -6.59
C PHE A 204 -16.23 43.79 -6.42
N ILE A 205 -15.04 43.23 -6.13
CA ILE A 205 -13.81 44.04 -5.97
C ILE A 205 -13.43 44.80 -7.23
N SER A 206 -13.77 44.28 -8.42
CA SER A 206 -13.48 44.93 -9.71
C SER A 206 -14.16 46.29 -9.91
N LYS A 207 -15.29 46.55 -9.25
CA LYS A 207 -15.98 47.84 -9.38
C LYS A 207 -15.39 48.94 -8.49
N GLU A 208 -14.92 48.57 -7.30
CA GLU A 208 -14.29 49.53 -6.39
C GLU A 208 -12.88 49.92 -6.86
N ILE A 209 -12.11 48.96 -7.34
CA ILE A 209 -10.78 49.23 -7.91
C ILE A 209 -10.89 50.15 -9.14
N LYS A 210 -11.81 49.92 -10.05
CA LYS A 210 -12.05 50.83 -11.17
C LYS A 210 -12.45 52.25 -10.72
N LYS A 211 -13.12 52.37 -9.55
CA LYS A 211 -13.52 53.66 -9.04
C LYS A 211 -12.34 54.42 -8.39
N VAL A 212 -11.39 53.71 -7.79
CA VAL A 212 -10.18 54.30 -7.20
C VAL A 212 -9.15 54.67 -8.26
N PHE A 213 -8.92 53.82 -9.24
CA PHE A 213 -7.95 54.08 -10.32
C PHE A 213 -8.48 54.90 -11.46
N GLY A 214 -9.82 54.92 -11.72
CA GLY A 214 -10.45 55.80 -12.71
C GLY A 214 -10.61 57.25 -12.26
N ALA A 215 -10.23 57.58 -11.02
CA ALA A 215 -10.23 58.94 -10.50
C ALA A 215 -8.82 59.62 -10.58
N ILE A 216 -7.83 58.91 -11.15
CA ILE A 216 -6.43 59.42 -11.28
C ILE A 216 -6.08 59.73 -12.73
N THR A 217 -7.02 59.56 -13.68
CA THR A 217 -6.93 60.09 -15.06
C THR A 217 -7.89 61.23 -15.22
#